data_0b36855e11f81be3f5bd8cb9d11967fb
#
_entry.id   0b36855e11f81be3f5bd8cb9d11967fb
#
_cell.length_a   1.000
_cell.length_b   1.000
_cell.length_c   1.000
_cell.angle_alpha   90.00
_cell.angle_beta   90.00
_cell.angle_gamma   90.00
#
_symmetry.space_group_name_H-M   'P 1'
#
loop_
_entity.id
_entity.type
_entity.pdbx_description
1 polymer ?
#
loop_
_entity_poly.entity_id
_entity_poly.type
_entity_poly.pdbx_seq_one_letter_code
_entity_poly.pdbx_strand_id
1 'polypeptide(L)'
;MNNSIGKVLDEFNKTLDEFMNKMILQFPFENKLKTYYSAFKVTKMCDKTIPIKIYMGGCLQFSDQIKNRDTEFFAKRKTFVNRMSVASSFTDDTGLVNYWDNLSVNSKNAIWDYVQTLFVMGEMFINKDSGMIQKINNVYNNISFNESMKTLNENNTFTEEFINKINK
;
A
#
# COMPACT_ATOMS: atom_id res chain seq x y z
N MET A 1 -21.76 9.73 6.54
CA MET A 1 -20.97 8.49 6.61
C MET A 1 -21.36 7.72 7.87
N ASN A 2 -21.67 6.45 7.72
CA ASN A 2 -22.04 5.61 8.87
C ASN A 2 -20.86 5.61 9.86
N ASN A 3 -21.08 5.88 11.14
CA ASN A 3 -20.05 6.05 12.18
C ASN A 3 -19.03 4.87 12.22
N SER A 4 -19.47 3.68 11.79
CA SER A 4 -18.63 2.48 11.73
C SER A 4 -17.59 2.49 10.59
N ILE A 5 -17.93 3.04 9.40
CA ILE A 5 -16.97 3.13 8.26
C ILE A 5 -15.90 4.17 8.59
N GLY A 6 -16.28 5.32 9.16
CA GLY A 6 -15.33 6.34 9.56
C GLY A 6 -14.27 5.80 10.52
N LYS A 7 -14.67 5.00 11.50
CA LYS A 7 -13.73 4.36 12.43
C LYS A 7 -12.77 3.38 11.75
N VAL A 8 -13.26 2.57 10.81
CA VAL A 8 -12.41 1.64 10.05
C VAL A 8 -11.37 2.41 9.23
N LEU A 9 -11.77 3.50 8.58
CA LEU A 9 -10.87 4.34 7.79
C LEU A 9 -9.81 5.03 8.67
N ASP A 10 -10.21 5.57 9.81
CA ASP A 10 -9.28 6.23 10.72
C ASP A 10 -8.26 5.22 11.28
N GLU A 11 -8.70 4.03 11.68
CA GLU A 11 -7.81 2.98 12.18
C GLU A 11 -6.92 2.40 11.08
N PHE A 12 -7.44 2.19 9.86
CA PHE A 12 -6.63 1.79 8.71
C PHE A 12 -5.51 2.79 8.43
N ASN A 13 -5.85 4.06 8.34
CA ASN A 13 -4.86 5.11 8.04
C ASN A 13 -3.82 5.25 9.16
N LYS A 14 -4.21 5.08 10.41
CA LYS A 14 -3.30 5.06 11.56
C LYS A 14 -2.35 3.86 11.51
N THR A 15 -2.89 2.66 11.28
CA THR A 15 -2.11 1.42 11.18
C THR A 15 -1.12 1.47 10.00
N LEU A 16 -1.56 2.00 8.85
CA LEU A 16 -0.68 2.17 7.69
C LEU A 16 0.43 3.19 7.98
N ASP A 17 0.13 4.29 8.67
CA ASP A 17 1.11 5.28 9.10
C ASP A 17 2.19 4.66 10.01
N GLU A 18 1.78 3.88 11.00
CA GLU A 18 2.69 3.15 11.89
C GLU A 18 3.55 2.14 11.13
N PHE A 19 2.94 1.38 10.24
CA PHE A 19 3.63 0.38 9.42
C PHE A 19 4.71 1.03 8.54
N MET A 20 4.36 2.08 7.81
CA MET A 20 5.31 2.81 6.95
C MET A 20 6.47 3.40 7.75
N ASN A 21 6.20 3.98 8.91
CA ASN A 21 7.25 4.49 9.80
C ASN A 21 8.20 3.38 10.27
N LYS A 22 7.66 2.23 10.69
CA LYS A 22 8.48 1.08 11.12
C LYS A 22 9.31 0.52 9.96
N MET A 23 8.76 0.47 8.76
CA MET A 23 9.49 0.05 7.56
C MET A 23 10.64 1.01 7.24
N ILE A 24 10.44 2.32 7.34
CA ILE A 24 11.49 3.31 7.14
C ILE A 24 12.61 3.16 8.18
N LEU A 25 12.27 2.89 9.43
CA LEU A 25 13.26 2.64 10.50
C LEU A 25 14.02 1.33 10.27
N GLN A 26 13.35 0.29 9.81
CA GLN A 26 13.96 -1.02 9.50
C GLN A 26 14.90 -0.95 8.28
N PHE A 27 14.55 -0.12 7.28
CA PHE A 27 15.24 0.02 6.00
C PHE A 27 15.62 1.48 5.73
N PRO A 28 16.50 2.10 6.54
CA PRO A 28 16.77 3.54 6.49
C PRO A 28 17.42 4.00 5.18
N PHE A 29 18.05 3.08 4.45
CA PHE A 29 18.70 3.35 3.17
C PHE A 29 17.74 3.27 1.96
N GLU A 30 16.51 2.79 2.17
CA GLU A 30 15.52 2.66 1.12
C GLU A 30 14.74 3.98 0.95
N ASN A 31 15.24 4.85 0.09
CA ASN A 31 14.64 6.16 -0.15
C ASN A 31 13.22 6.09 -0.75
N LYS A 32 12.91 5.02 -1.49
CA LYS A 32 11.58 4.81 -2.06
C LYS A 32 10.50 4.72 -0.97
N LEU A 33 10.81 4.09 0.18
CA LEU A 33 9.89 4.07 1.32
C LEU A 33 9.50 5.46 1.80
N LYS A 34 10.45 6.39 1.87
CA LYS A 34 10.21 7.77 2.31
C LYS A 34 9.33 8.51 1.29
N THR A 35 9.56 8.26 0.00
CA THR A 35 8.74 8.81 -1.08
C THR A 35 7.30 8.30 -1.00
N TYR A 36 7.10 6.99 -0.81
CA TYR A 36 5.77 6.40 -0.63
C TYR A 36 5.06 6.91 0.60
N TYR A 37 5.77 7.07 1.69
CA TYR A 37 5.20 7.63 2.91
C TYR A 37 4.74 9.08 2.71
N SER A 38 5.50 9.87 1.98
CA SER A 38 5.09 11.23 1.62
C SER A 38 3.84 11.22 0.73
N ALA A 39 3.80 10.33 -0.27
CA ALA A 39 2.64 10.13 -1.14
C ALA A 39 1.39 9.72 -0.34
N PHE A 40 1.54 8.77 0.58
CA PHE A 40 0.47 8.36 1.47
C PHE A 40 -0.09 9.51 2.30
N LYS A 41 0.77 10.33 2.89
CA LYS A 41 0.32 11.48 3.70
C LYS A 41 -0.51 12.47 2.88
N VAL A 42 -0.08 12.78 1.66
CA VAL A 42 -0.82 13.69 0.78
C VAL A 42 -2.16 13.08 0.35
N THR A 43 -2.18 11.83 -0.09
CA THR A 43 -3.43 11.17 -0.49
C THR A 43 -4.44 11.11 0.64
N LYS A 44 -3.98 10.81 1.87
CA LYS A 44 -4.81 10.81 3.07
C LYS A 44 -5.40 12.18 3.39
N MET A 45 -4.65 13.26 3.14
CA MET A 45 -5.14 14.63 3.34
C MET A 45 -6.21 15.02 2.31
N CYS A 46 -6.08 14.54 1.07
CA CYS A 46 -7.06 14.81 0.01
C CYS A 46 -8.36 14.03 0.22
N ASP A 47 -8.26 12.73 0.47
CA ASP A 47 -9.40 11.84 0.75
C ASP A 47 -8.90 10.63 1.56
N LYS A 48 -9.44 10.49 2.77
CA LYS A 48 -9.11 9.39 3.69
C LYS A 48 -9.39 7.99 3.11
N THR A 49 -10.21 7.89 2.07
CA THR A 49 -10.56 6.61 1.43
C THR A 49 -9.55 6.17 0.38
N ILE A 50 -8.70 7.06 -0.12
CA ILE A 50 -7.75 6.75 -1.19
C ILE A 50 -6.73 5.69 -0.74
N PRO A 51 -6.07 5.81 0.42
CA PRO A 51 -5.07 4.82 0.83
C PRO A 51 -5.60 3.38 0.91
N ILE A 52 -6.79 3.18 1.49
CA ILE A 52 -7.40 1.84 1.59
C ILE A 52 -7.81 1.29 0.21
N LYS A 53 -8.27 2.15 -0.70
CA LYS A 53 -8.59 1.75 -2.08
C LYS A 53 -7.35 1.32 -2.85
N ILE A 54 -6.25 2.06 -2.73
CA ILE A 54 -4.97 1.70 -3.36
C ILE A 54 -4.46 0.38 -2.80
N TYR A 55 -4.43 0.24 -1.48
CA TYR A 55 -3.98 -0.97 -0.81
C TYR A 55 -4.79 -2.20 -1.26
N MET A 56 -6.11 -2.12 -1.20
CA MET A 56 -6.99 -3.23 -1.60
C MET A 56 -6.94 -3.52 -3.09
N GLY A 57 -6.79 -2.51 -3.95
CA GLY A 57 -6.59 -2.70 -5.39
C GLY A 57 -5.39 -3.59 -5.71
N GLY A 58 -4.30 -3.45 -4.94
CA GLY A 58 -3.13 -4.31 -5.06
C GLY A 58 -3.28 -5.70 -4.44
N CYS A 59 -4.04 -5.80 -3.33
CA CYS A 59 -4.07 -6.99 -2.48
C CYS A 59 -5.20 -7.98 -2.78
N LEU A 60 -6.33 -7.53 -3.31
CA LEU A 60 -7.54 -8.36 -3.45
C LEU A 60 -7.31 -9.67 -4.21
N GLN A 61 -6.54 -9.63 -5.29
CA GLN A 61 -6.24 -10.80 -6.11
C GLN A 61 -5.34 -11.84 -5.39
N PHE A 62 -4.76 -11.49 -4.25
CA PHE A 62 -3.85 -12.33 -3.47
C PHE A 62 -4.38 -12.61 -2.06
N SER A 63 -5.69 -12.57 -1.91
CA SER A 63 -6.38 -12.73 -0.63
C SER A 63 -5.95 -13.99 0.12
N ASP A 64 -5.93 -15.15 -0.55
CA ASP A 64 -5.57 -16.41 0.07
C ASP A 64 -4.11 -16.45 0.51
N GLN A 65 -3.21 -15.92 -0.32
CA GLN A 65 -1.79 -15.87 -0.02
C GLN A 65 -1.49 -14.93 1.17
N ILE A 66 -2.20 -13.80 1.24
CA ILE A 66 -2.08 -12.87 2.38
C ILE A 66 -2.62 -13.52 3.65
N LYS A 67 -3.79 -14.15 3.60
CA LYS A 67 -4.39 -14.83 4.76
C LYS A 67 -3.52 -15.97 5.28
N ASN A 68 -2.84 -16.69 4.39
CA ASN A 68 -1.97 -17.81 4.73
C ASN A 68 -0.51 -17.42 5.01
N ARG A 69 -0.14 -16.13 4.92
CA ARG A 69 1.25 -15.64 5.04
C ARG A 69 2.20 -16.39 4.09
N ASP A 70 1.77 -16.58 2.84
CA ASP A 70 2.53 -17.35 1.85
C ASP A 70 3.76 -16.57 1.36
N THR A 71 4.78 -16.55 2.19
CA THR A 71 6.04 -15.85 1.93
C THR A 71 6.73 -16.37 0.68
N GLU A 72 6.66 -17.69 0.44
CA GLU A 72 7.30 -18.32 -0.71
C GLU A 72 6.67 -17.87 -2.03
N PHE A 73 5.34 -17.75 -2.05
CA PHE A 73 4.60 -17.20 -3.18
C PHE A 73 5.08 -15.78 -3.53
N PHE A 74 5.22 -14.92 -2.52
CA PHE A 74 5.66 -13.54 -2.73
C PHE A 74 7.15 -13.43 -3.09
N ALA A 75 8.00 -14.27 -2.49
CA ALA A 75 9.43 -14.30 -2.79
C ALA A 75 9.71 -14.78 -4.22
N LYS A 76 8.94 -15.73 -4.73
CA LYS A 76 9.11 -16.28 -6.09
C LYS A 76 8.52 -15.39 -7.19
N ARG A 77 7.55 -14.54 -6.88
CA ARG A 77 6.86 -13.72 -7.87
C ARG A 77 7.33 -12.27 -7.84
N LYS A 78 8.39 -11.97 -8.59
CA LYS A 78 8.73 -10.58 -8.96
C LYS A 78 7.53 -9.79 -9.50
N THR A 79 6.54 -10.48 -10.10
CA THR A 79 5.30 -9.89 -10.63
C THR A 79 4.29 -9.47 -9.57
N PHE A 80 4.27 -10.04 -8.38
CA PHE A 80 3.39 -9.57 -7.30
C PHE A 80 3.77 -8.17 -6.85
N VAL A 81 5.04 -7.98 -6.64
CA VAL A 81 5.61 -6.71 -6.20
C VAL A 81 5.40 -5.63 -7.27
N ASN A 82 5.44 -6.00 -8.56
CA ASN A 82 5.13 -5.08 -9.67
C ASN A 82 3.65 -4.67 -9.73
N ARG A 83 2.74 -5.40 -9.08
CA ARG A 83 1.29 -5.10 -9.09
C ARG A 83 0.77 -4.49 -7.80
N MET A 84 1.41 -4.70 -6.68
CA MET A 84 1.18 -3.86 -5.50
C MET A 84 1.87 -2.52 -5.73
N SER A 85 1.10 -1.50 -6.02
CA SER A 85 1.63 -0.19 -6.43
C SER A 85 2.50 0.50 -5.36
N VAL A 86 2.38 0.11 -4.10
CA VAL A 86 3.31 0.47 -3.03
C VAL A 86 4.56 -0.39 -3.08
N ALA A 87 4.47 -1.59 -3.64
CA ALA A 87 5.53 -2.59 -3.66
C ALA A 87 6.20 -2.72 -5.04
N SER A 88 5.60 -2.22 -6.13
CA SER A 88 6.22 -2.30 -7.46
C SER A 88 7.57 -1.59 -7.55
N SER A 89 7.80 -0.64 -6.68
CA SER A 89 9.07 0.06 -6.59
C SER A 89 10.05 -0.57 -5.60
N PHE A 90 9.63 -1.58 -4.84
CA PHE A 90 10.52 -2.35 -3.98
C PHE A 90 11.29 -3.43 -4.73
N THR A 91 10.95 -3.71 -5.99
CA THR A 91 11.50 -4.83 -6.76
C THR A 91 12.49 -4.47 -7.83
N ASP A 92 12.61 -3.21 -8.22
CA ASP A 92 13.70 -2.82 -9.12
C ASP A 92 15.04 -2.87 -8.37
N ASP A 93 15.78 -3.93 -8.64
CA ASP A 93 17.20 -4.20 -8.35
C ASP A 93 17.64 -4.29 -6.87
N THR A 94 16.91 -3.76 -5.89
CA THR A 94 17.31 -3.80 -4.48
C THR A 94 16.16 -4.05 -3.51
N GLY A 95 15.02 -4.54 -4.02
CA GLY A 95 13.77 -4.60 -3.28
C GLY A 95 13.82 -5.38 -1.97
N LEU A 96 12.83 -5.13 -1.12
CA LEU A 96 12.61 -5.81 0.17
C LEU A 96 12.73 -7.33 0.11
N VAL A 97 12.53 -7.94 -1.07
CA VAL A 97 12.75 -9.37 -1.32
C VAL A 97 14.20 -9.76 -1.00
N ASN A 98 15.18 -8.92 -1.35
CA ASN A 98 16.59 -9.18 -1.06
C ASN A 98 16.93 -9.01 0.43
N TYR A 99 16.17 -8.18 1.15
CA TYR A 99 16.33 -7.99 2.60
C TYR A 99 15.53 -9.00 3.41
N TRP A 100 14.49 -9.60 2.80
CA TRP A 100 13.57 -10.49 3.51
C TRP A 100 14.28 -11.66 4.18
N ASP A 101 15.19 -12.32 3.46
CA ASP A 101 15.91 -13.48 3.98
C ASP A 101 16.77 -13.14 5.19
N ASN A 102 17.27 -11.91 5.26
CA ASN A 102 18.11 -11.39 6.34
C ASN A 102 17.31 -10.86 7.54
N LEU A 103 15.99 -10.77 7.44
CA LEU A 103 15.16 -10.34 8.57
C LEU A 103 15.04 -11.43 9.63
N SER A 104 14.99 -11.01 10.90
CA SER A 104 14.64 -11.90 12.00
C SER A 104 13.21 -12.46 11.83
N VAL A 105 12.95 -13.61 12.42
CA VAL A 105 11.61 -14.20 12.45
C VAL A 105 10.59 -13.22 13.04
N ASN A 106 10.95 -12.49 14.09
CA ASN A 106 10.09 -11.50 14.72
C ASN A 106 9.76 -10.34 13.77
N SER A 107 10.74 -9.84 13.00
CA SER A 107 10.51 -8.78 12.01
C SER A 107 9.60 -9.26 10.89
N LYS A 108 9.81 -10.49 10.39
CA LYS A 108 8.94 -11.10 9.37
C LYS A 108 7.50 -11.24 9.87
N ASN A 109 7.32 -11.72 11.10
CA ASN A 109 5.98 -11.85 11.70
C ASN A 109 5.32 -10.48 11.89
N ALA A 110 6.06 -9.48 12.36
CA ALA A 110 5.52 -8.12 12.53
C ALA A 110 5.06 -7.51 11.20
N ILE A 111 5.81 -7.71 10.12
CA ILE A 111 5.39 -7.27 8.78
C ILE A 111 4.10 -7.96 8.37
N TRP A 112 3.99 -9.28 8.54
CA TRP A 112 2.78 -10.02 8.22
C TRP A 112 1.58 -9.60 9.07
N ASP A 113 1.79 -9.31 10.36
CA ASP A 113 0.73 -8.82 11.24
C ASP A 113 0.15 -7.49 10.72
N TYR A 114 0.99 -6.55 10.30
CA TYR A 114 0.53 -5.31 9.68
C TYR A 114 -0.20 -5.55 8.36
N VAL A 115 0.37 -6.35 7.46
CA VAL A 115 -0.22 -6.65 6.15
C VAL A 115 -1.61 -7.29 6.32
N GLN A 116 -1.73 -8.30 7.19
CA GLN A 116 -3.00 -8.97 7.44
C GLN A 116 -4.02 -8.05 8.13
N THR A 117 -3.60 -7.25 9.10
CA THR A 117 -4.48 -6.31 9.81
C THR A 117 -5.05 -5.28 8.84
N LEU A 118 -4.21 -4.70 8.00
CA LEU A 118 -4.64 -3.77 6.94
C LEU A 118 -5.60 -4.44 5.95
N PHE A 119 -5.32 -5.70 5.58
CA PHE A 119 -6.17 -6.45 4.66
C PHE A 119 -7.56 -6.72 5.25
N VAL A 120 -7.65 -7.12 6.51
CA VAL A 120 -8.94 -7.33 7.21
C VAL A 120 -9.74 -6.03 7.30
N MET A 121 -9.09 -4.91 7.62
CA MET A 121 -9.76 -3.60 7.60
C MET A 121 -10.26 -3.23 6.21
N GLY A 122 -9.48 -3.56 5.17
CA GLY A 122 -9.89 -3.40 3.78
C GLY A 122 -11.10 -4.24 3.40
N GLU A 123 -11.16 -5.50 3.83
CA GLU A 123 -12.34 -6.35 3.64
C GLU A 123 -13.58 -5.77 4.36
N MET A 124 -13.41 -5.26 5.58
CA MET A 124 -14.50 -4.60 6.32
C MET A 124 -15.00 -3.35 5.59
N PHE A 125 -14.11 -2.59 4.96
CA PHE A 125 -14.46 -1.42 4.17
C PHE A 125 -15.24 -1.80 2.90
N ILE A 126 -14.81 -2.84 2.18
CA ILE A 126 -15.45 -3.33 0.95
C ILE A 126 -16.86 -3.84 1.25
N ASN A 127 -17.03 -4.60 2.32
CA ASN A 127 -18.31 -5.22 2.67
C ASN A 127 -19.41 -4.22 3.08
N LYS A 128 -19.08 -2.95 3.25
CA LYS A 128 -20.03 -1.89 3.59
C LYS A 128 -20.72 -1.25 2.38
N ASP A 129 -20.19 -1.44 1.18
CA ASP A 129 -20.74 -0.90 -0.06
C ASP A 129 -20.54 -1.88 -1.21
N SER A 130 -21.62 -2.40 -1.78
CA SER A 130 -21.60 -3.35 -2.89
C SER A 130 -20.91 -2.83 -4.16
N GLY A 131 -20.82 -1.52 -4.34
CA GLY A 131 -20.09 -0.86 -5.43
C GLY A 131 -18.60 -0.61 -5.15
N MET A 132 -18.12 -0.93 -3.95
CA MET A 132 -16.78 -0.55 -3.49
C MET A 132 -15.67 -1.22 -4.30
N ILE A 133 -15.84 -2.48 -4.70
CA ILE A 133 -14.85 -3.19 -5.54
C ILE A 133 -14.63 -2.44 -6.86
N GLN A 134 -15.71 -1.97 -7.49
CA GLN A 134 -15.60 -1.20 -8.73
C GLN A 134 -14.92 0.16 -8.51
N LYS A 135 -15.24 0.85 -7.41
CA LYS A 135 -14.57 2.10 -7.02
C LYS A 135 -13.08 1.88 -6.76
N ILE A 136 -12.69 0.79 -6.12
CA ILE A 136 -11.30 0.41 -5.88
C ILE A 136 -10.58 0.19 -7.21
N ASN A 137 -11.16 -0.61 -8.10
CA ASN A 137 -10.56 -0.90 -9.40
C ASN A 137 -10.39 0.37 -10.25
N ASN A 138 -11.36 1.27 -10.21
CA ASN A 138 -11.26 2.55 -10.92
C ASN A 138 -10.11 3.41 -10.39
N VAL A 139 -9.97 3.54 -9.07
CA VAL A 139 -8.85 4.28 -8.45
C VAL A 139 -7.53 3.61 -8.80
N TYR A 140 -7.43 2.29 -8.65
CA TYR A 140 -6.20 1.54 -8.88
C TYR A 140 -5.74 1.62 -10.34
N ASN A 141 -6.66 1.47 -11.30
CA ASN A 141 -6.34 1.53 -12.73
C ASN A 141 -6.01 2.95 -13.21
N ASN A 142 -6.56 3.99 -12.57
CA ASN A 142 -6.30 5.38 -12.92
C ASN A 142 -4.97 5.91 -12.34
N ILE A 143 -4.42 5.22 -11.33
CA ILE A 143 -3.11 5.54 -10.79
C ILE A 143 -2.05 4.78 -11.59
N SER A 144 -1.48 5.44 -12.59
CA SER A 144 -0.21 5.00 -13.18
C SER A 144 0.90 5.31 -12.16
N PHE A 145 1.05 4.42 -11.19
CA PHE A 145 1.95 4.62 -10.06
C PHE A 145 3.40 4.82 -10.52
N ASN A 146 3.81 4.10 -11.57
CA ASN A 146 5.16 4.21 -12.12
C ASN A 146 5.43 5.61 -12.71
N GLU A 147 4.48 6.19 -13.45
CA GLU A 147 4.61 7.54 -14.00
C GLU A 147 4.55 8.60 -12.90
N SER A 148 3.62 8.46 -11.95
CA SER A 148 3.47 9.39 -10.85
C SER A 148 4.69 9.37 -9.92
N MET A 149 5.26 8.19 -9.67
CA MET A 149 6.46 8.03 -8.85
C MET A 149 7.72 8.51 -9.57
N LYS A 150 7.79 8.34 -10.90
CA LYS A 150 8.87 8.91 -11.71
C LYS A 150 8.87 10.45 -11.61
N THR A 151 7.70 11.06 -11.74
CA THR A 151 7.53 12.51 -11.60
C THR A 151 7.89 13.00 -10.19
N LEU A 152 7.56 12.25 -9.15
CA LEU A 152 7.93 12.56 -7.76
C LEU A 152 9.44 12.47 -7.53
N ASN A 153 10.10 11.46 -8.09
CA ASN A 153 11.55 11.29 -7.98
C ASN A 153 12.31 12.40 -8.73
N GLU A 154 11.78 12.88 -9.85
CA GLU A 154 12.41 13.93 -10.66
C GLU A 154 12.21 15.33 -10.07
N ASN A 155 11.07 15.61 -9.45
CA ASN A 155 10.70 16.97 -9.03
C ASN A 155 10.63 17.20 -7.52
N ASN A 156 10.72 16.16 -6.69
CA ASN A 156 10.53 16.22 -5.23
C ASN A 156 9.24 16.93 -4.76
N THR A 157 8.28 17.12 -5.66
CA THR A 157 7.01 17.82 -5.40
C THR A 157 5.83 16.93 -5.82
N PHE A 158 4.82 16.87 -4.97
CA PHE A 158 3.50 16.38 -5.32
C PHE A 158 2.86 17.42 -6.24
N THR A 159 2.78 17.13 -7.52
CA THR A 159 2.14 18.02 -8.48
C THR A 159 0.63 17.90 -8.41
N GLU A 160 -0.08 18.99 -8.74
CA GLU A 160 -1.54 19.01 -8.88
C GLU A 160 -2.04 17.92 -9.86
N GLU A 161 -1.22 17.53 -10.84
CA GLU A 161 -1.53 16.44 -11.77
C GLU A 161 -1.72 15.09 -11.09
N PHE A 162 -0.93 14.75 -10.06
CA PHE A 162 -1.11 13.53 -9.28
C PHE A 162 -2.45 13.56 -8.54
N ILE A 163 -2.76 14.68 -7.90
CA ILE A 163 -4.02 14.89 -7.19
C ILE A 163 -5.20 14.81 -8.15
N ASN A 164 -5.09 15.41 -9.33
CA ASN A 164 -6.14 15.39 -10.36
C ASN A 164 -6.36 14.00 -10.98
N LYS A 165 -5.32 13.15 -11.09
CA LYS A 165 -5.46 11.77 -11.55
C LYS A 165 -6.16 10.87 -10.52
N ILE A 166 -5.97 11.14 -9.23
CA ILE A 166 -6.61 10.38 -8.15
C ILE A 166 -8.10 10.74 -8.00
N ASN A 167 -8.46 11.99 -8.31
CA ASN A 167 -9.83 12.50 -8.12
C ASN A 167 -10.75 12.28 -9.35
N LYS A 168 -10.26 11.68 -10.43
CA LYS A 168 -11.06 11.26 -11.59
C LYS A 168 -11.51 9.81 -11.45
#